data_13ce337f58a13e8a1bf36684b1162257
#
_entry.id   13ce337f58a13e8a1bf36684b1162257
#
_cell.length_a   1.000
_cell.length_b   1.000
_cell.length_c   1.000
_cell.angle_alpha   90.00
_cell.angle_beta   90.00
_cell.angle_gamma   90.00
#
_symmetry.space_group_name_H-M   'P 1'
#
loop_
_entity.id
_entity.type
_entity.pdbx_description
1 polymer ?
#
loop_
_entity_poly.entity_id
_entity_poly.type
_entity_poly.pdbx_seq_one_letter_code
_entity_poly.pdbx_strand_id
1 'polypeptide(L)'
;NCKTNLKEKPILYFDMDGVLADFNRALEEKVTPELAIKYGEDVDQIPGIFNDLKPVPGAIFAFQELSEKYDCYILSTAPWGNPEAWMEKRIWVETHLGKLAHKKLILSHNKHLNKGDYLIDDRLANGADRFEGEHILFGGDEFPNWATVIDYLS
;
A
#
# COMPACT_ATOMS: atom_id res chain seq x y z
N ASN A 1 -4.08 -33.16 -17.22
CA ASN A 1 -3.56 -32.60 -16.02
C ASN A 1 -4.31 -31.33 -15.64
N CYS A 2 -4.97 -31.35 -14.48
CA CYS A 2 -5.79 -30.23 -14.02
C CYS A 2 -5.03 -28.90 -13.92
N LYS A 3 -3.73 -28.96 -13.70
CA LYS A 3 -2.91 -27.74 -13.59
C LYS A 3 -2.88 -26.91 -14.86
N THR A 4 -3.03 -27.54 -16.03
CA THR A 4 -2.99 -26.81 -17.29
C THR A 4 -4.24 -25.98 -17.53
N ASN A 5 -5.32 -26.24 -16.81
CA ASN A 5 -6.59 -25.55 -16.97
C ASN A 5 -6.78 -24.43 -15.94
N LEU A 6 -5.87 -24.32 -14.96
CA LEU A 6 -5.93 -23.28 -13.94
C LEU A 6 -5.12 -22.09 -14.41
N LYS A 7 -5.80 -21.02 -14.77
CA LYS A 7 -5.13 -19.75 -15.04
C LYS A 7 -4.61 -19.19 -13.74
N GLU A 8 -3.34 -18.84 -13.74
CA GLU A 8 -2.79 -18.09 -12.63
C GLU A 8 -3.44 -16.71 -12.62
N LYS A 9 -3.78 -16.24 -11.44
CA LYS A 9 -4.31 -14.89 -11.30
C LYS A 9 -3.20 -13.89 -11.57
N PRO A 10 -3.50 -12.77 -12.24
CA PRO A 10 -2.53 -11.69 -12.38
C PRO A 10 -2.11 -11.16 -11.02
N ILE A 11 -0.87 -10.73 -10.90
CA ILE A 11 -0.33 -10.19 -9.66
C ILE A 11 -0.66 -8.71 -9.55
N LEU A 12 -1.28 -8.34 -8.44
CA LEU A 12 -1.68 -6.97 -8.15
C LEU A 12 -1.04 -6.52 -6.84
N TYR A 13 -0.22 -5.49 -6.92
CA TYR A 13 0.41 -4.88 -5.75
C TYR A 13 -0.36 -3.65 -5.31
N PHE A 14 -0.52 -3.53 -4.00
CA PHE A 14 -1.11 -2.35 -3.35
C PHE A 14 -0.04 -1.67 -2.53
N ASP A 15 0.21 -0.38 -2.79
CA ASP A 15 0.96 0.44 -1.85
C ASP A 15 0.13 0.58 -0.56
N MET A 16 0.77 0.95 0.53
CA MET A 16 0.09 1.05 1.81
C MET A 16 -0.28 2.48 2.16
N ASP A 17 0.70 3.37 2.31
CA ASP A 17 0.43 4.74 2.74
C ASP A 17 -0.25 5.55 1.62
N GLY A 18 -1.40 6.14 1.94
CA GLY A 18 -2.19 6.90 0.97
C GLY A 18 -3.03 6.05 0.03
N VAL A 19 -2.92 4.73 0.10
CA VAL A 19 -3.66 3.77 -0.74
C VAL A 19 -4.56 2.89 0.13
N LEU A 20 -3.98 2.15 1.05
CA LEU A 20 -4.69 1.30 2.01
C LEU A 20 -4.86 1.99 3.36
N ALA A 21 -3.80 2.59 3.87
CA ALA A 21 -3.76 3.26 5.17
C ALA A 21 -3.73 4.78 5.00
N ASP A 22 -4.54 5.48 5.77
CA ASP A 22 -4.69 6.94 5.67
C ASP A 22 -3.60 7.65 6.45
N PHE A 23 -2.43 7.73 5.84
CA PHE A 23 -1.26 8.37 6.44
C PHE A 23 -1.45 9.89 6.61
N ASN A 24 -2.10 10.54 5.65
CA ASN A 24 -2.35 11.98 5.71
C ASN A 24 -3.19 12.34 6.94
N ARG A 25 -4.20 11.54 7.25
CA ARG A 25 -5.01 11.72 8.45
C ARG A 25 -4.16 11.58 9.71
N ALA A 26 -3.25 10.61 9.73
CA ALA A 26 -2.34 10.45 10.86
C ALA A 26 -1.44 11.66 11.04
N LEU A 27 -0.97 12.26 9.94
CA LEU A 27 -0.17 13.48 10.02
C LEU A 27 -0.97 14.63 10.64
N GLU A 28 -2.21 14.79 10.26
CA GLU A 28 -3.08 15.83 10.82
C GLU A 28 -3.34 15.62 12.31
N GLU A 29 -3.53 14.38 12.73
CA GLU A 29 -3.89 14.05 14.11
C GLU A 29 -2.68 13.99 15.06
N LYS A 30 -1.51 13.57 14.58
CA LYS A 30 -0.35 13.23 15.42
C LYS A 30 0.79 14.24 15.37
N VAL A 31 0.94 15.01 14.31
CA VAL A 31 2.06 15.93 14.17
C VAL A 31 1.74 17.23 14.91
N THR A 32 2.38 17.42 16.06
CA THR A 32 2.30 18.66 16.82
C THR A 32 3.24 19.71 16.22
N PRO A 33 3.07 21.01 16.56
CA PRO A 33 4.02 22.04 16.10
C PRO A 33 5.47 21.74 16.48
N GLU A 34 5.70 21.14 17.65
CA GLU A 34 7.03 20.76 18.10
C GLU A 34 7.64 19.66 17.21
N LEU A 35 6.84 18.66 16.87
CA LEU A 35 7.28 17.58 15.99
C LEU A 35 7.52 18.08 14.57
N ALA A 36 6.68 19.00 14.09
CA ALA A 36 6.86 19.61 12.77
C ALA A 36 8.18 20.38 12.67
N ILE A 37 8.57 21.08 13.74
CA ILE A 37 9.85 21.79 13.80
C ILE A 37 11.00 20.79 13.83
N LYS A 38 10.90 19.75 14.66
CA LYS A 38 11.96 18.76 14.85
C LYS A 38 12.23 17.92 13.62
N TYR A 39 11.18 17.45 12.96
CA TYR A 39 11.29 16.51 11.84
C TYR A 39 11.18 17.15 10.45
N GLY A 40 10.57 18.35 10.35
CA GLY A 40 10.41 19.02 9.08
C GLY A 40 9.68 18.15 8.07
N GLU A 41 10.32 17.88 6.92
CA GLU A 41 9.77 17.02 5.87
C GLU A 41 9.85 15.53 6.21
N ASP A 42 10.67 15.15 7.20
CA ASP A 42 10.89 13.76 7.58
C ASP A 42 9.85 13.25 8.57
N VAL A 43 8.57 13.57 8.32
CA VAL A 43 7.46 13.17 9.22
C VAL A 43 7.31 11.66 9.32
N ASP A 44 7.74 10.91 8.32
CA ASP A 44 7.74 9.45 8.34
C ASP A 44 8.77 8.86 9.33
N GLN A 45 9.70 9.68 9.81
CA GLN A 45 10.69 9.29 10.81
C GLN A 45 10.18 9.46 12.24
N ILE A 46 9.01 10.07 12.43
CA ILE A 46 8.44 10.29 13.77
C ILE A 46 8.08 8.94 14.40
N PRO A 47 8.61 8.61 15.58
CA PRO A 47 8.26 7.36 16.27
C PRO A 47 6.74 7.25 16.49
N GLY A 48 6.17 6.12 16.15
CA GLY A 48 4.74 5.86 16.34
C GLY A 48 3.82 6.46 15.28
N ILE A 49 4.37 7.16 14.27
CA ILE A 49 3.53 7.82 13.25
C ILE A 49 2.69 6.81 12.45
N PHE A 50 3.19 5.59 12.28
CA PHE A 50 2.48 4.54 11.55
C PHE A 50 1.62 3.65 12.45
N ASN A 51 1.57 3.95 13.73
CA ASN A 51 0.78 3.13 14.65
C ASN A 51 -0.72 3.39 14.46
N ASP A 52 -1.50 2.32 14.32
CA ASP A 52 -2.96 2.37 14.31
C ASP A 52 -3.54 3.36 13.29
N LEU A 53 -3.04 3.31 12.06
CA LEU A 53 -3.58 4.13 10.97
C LEU A 53 -4.99 3.68 10.60
N LYS A 54 -5.86 4.64 10.29
CA LYS A 54 -7.19 4.33 9.77
C LYS A 54 -7.09 3.87 8.32
N PRO A 55 -7.94 2.92 7.88
CA PRO A 55 -7.98 2.57 6.46
C PRO A 55 -8.50 3.74 5.61
N VAL A 56 -7.97 3.84 4.40
CA VAL A 56 -8.55 4.73 3.38
C VAL A 56 -9.96 4.23 3.07
N PRO A 57 -10.95 5.12 2.89
CA PRO A 57 -12.32 4.68 2.57
C PRO A 57 -12.37 3.74 1.37
N GLY A 58 -12.99 2.58 1.56
CA GLY A 58 -13.13 1.56 0.52
C GLY A 58 -11.93 0.64 0.34
N ALA A 59 -10.81 0.88 1.03
CA ALA A 59 -9.57 0.11 0.83
C ALA A 59 -9.72 -1.36 1.20
N ILE A 60 -10.29 -1.65 2.35
CA ILE A 60 -10.43 -3.03 2.82
C ILE A 60 -11.38 -3.80 1.92
N PHE A 61 -12.51 -3.19 1.58
CA PHE A 61 -13.46 -3.78 0.63
C PHE A 61 -12.80 -4.06 -0.71
N ALA A 62 -12.01 -3.10 -1.22
CA ALA A 62 -11.32 -3.25 -2.49
C ALA A 62 -10.33 -4.42 -2.46
N PHE A 63 -9.55 -4.54 -1.38
CA PHE A 63 -8.61 -5.65 -1.25
C PHE A 63 -9.35 -7.00 -1.25
N GLN A 64 -10.47 -7.08 -0.56
CA GLN A 64 -11.29 -8.29 -0.52
C GLN A 64 -11.86 -8.63 -1.91
N GLU A 65 -12.47 -7.67 -2.58
CA GLU A 65 -13.05 -7.86 -3.90
C GLU A 65 -12.01 -8.24 -4.94
N LEU A 66 -10.90 -7.51 -4.99
CA LEU A 66 -9.86 -7.75 -5.99
C LEU A 66 -9.08 -9.04 -5.73
N SER A 67 -9.05 -9.52 -4.48
CA SER A 67 -8.42 -10.80 -4.15
C SER A 67 -9.12 -12.01 -4.80
N GLU A 68 -10.35 -11.84 -5.24
CA GLU A 68 -11.06 -12.91 -5.95
C GLU A 68 -10.52 -13.12 -7.36
N LYS A 69 -10.07 -12.03 -8.01
CA LYS A 69 -9.59 -12.06 -9.40
C LYS A 69 -8.07 -11.99 -9.53
N TYR A 70 -7.42 -11.40 -8.55
CA TYR A 70 -5.98 -11.12 -8.59
C TYR A 70 -5.28 -11.79 -7.42
N ASP A 71 -4.00 -12.10 -7.64
CA ASP A 71 -3.11 -12.51 -6.56
C ASP A 71 -2.57 -11.22 -5.93
N CYS A 72 -3.18 -10.81 -4.82
CA CYS A 72 -2.96 -9.50 -4.22
C CYS A 72 -1.86 -9.54 -3.17
N TYR A 73 -0.93 -8.58 -3.27
CA TYR A 73 0.16 -8.37 -2.33
C TYR A 73 0.20 -6.91 -1.92
N ILE A 74 0.72 -6.64 -0.74
CA ILE A 74 1.02 -5.28 -0.32
C ILE A 74 2.50 -5.03 -0.58
N LEU A 75 2.80 -3.97 -1.32
CA LEU A 75 4.16 -3.57 -1.65
C LEU A 75 4.36 -2.14 -1.16
N SER A 76 5.01 -2.00 -0.01
CA SER A 76 5.17 -0.75 0.70
C SER A 76 6.64 -0.43 0.94
N THR A 77 6.93 0.85 1.14
CA THR A 77 8.25 1.29 1.59
C THR A 77 8.13 1.73 3.04
N ALA A 78 8.89 1.10 3.93
CA ALA A 78 8.97 1.53 5.32
C ALA A 78 10.21 2.41 5.50
N PRO A 79 10.10 3.57 6.18
CA PRO A 79 11.22 4.49 6.34
C PRO A 79 12.44 3.80 6.95
N TRP A 80 13.60 3.99 6.34
CA TRP A 80 14.82 3.34 6.81
C TRP A 80 15.18 3.78 8.23
N GLY A 81 15.01 5.06 8.53
CA GLY A 81 15.34 5.65 9.84
C GLY A 81 14.30 5.45 10.92
N ASN A 82 13.20 4.73 10.65
CA ASN A 82 12.13 4.49 11.62
C ASN A 82 11.85 2.97 11.70
N PRO A 83 12.67 2.21 12.44
CA PRO A 83 12.48 0.76 12.52
C PRO A 83 11.10 0.32 13.03
N GLU A 84 10.48 1.10 13.90
CA GLU A 84 9.13 0.81 14.39
C GLU A 84 8.10 0.77 13.26
N ALA A 85 8.29 1.57 12.23
CA ALA A 85 7.37 1.61 11.08
C ALA A 85 7.28 0.25 10.38
N TRP A 86 8.37 -0.50 10.33
CA TRP A 86 8.39 -1.84 9.73
C TRP A 86 7.48 -2.79 10.49
N MET A 87 7.58 -2.77 11.82
CA MET A 87 6.72 -3.56 12.69
C MET A 87 5.27 -3.08 12.60
N GLU A 88 5.05 -1.78 12.64
CA GLU A 88 3.72 -1.19 12.63
C GLU A 88 2.96 -1.50 11.33
N LYS A 89 3.64 -1.50 10.20
CA LYS A 89 3.04 -1.89 8.92
C LYS A 89 2.64 -3.36 8.92
N ARG A 90 3.48 -4.23 9.45
CA ARG A 90 3.17 -5.65 9.58
C ARG A 90 1.92 -5.88 10.45
N ILE A 91 1.85 -5.20 11.58
CA ILE A 91 0.70 -5.30 12.50
C ILE A 91 -0.57 -4.79 11.83
N TRP A 92 -0.47 -3.67 11.12
CA TRP A 92 -1.61 -3.07 10.42
C TRP A 92 -2.21 -4.06 9.39
N VAL A 93 -1.36 -4.70 8.61
CA VAL A 93 -1.80 -5.67 7.60
C VAL A 93 -2.56 -6.83 8.25
N GLU A 94 -2.04 -7.37 9.34
CA GLU A 94 -2.71 -8.44 10.06
C GLU A 94 -4.05 -7.99 10.64
N THR A 95 -4.08 -6.81 11.24
CA THR A 95 -5.27 -6.27 11.89
C THR A 95 -6.41 -6.00 10.92
N HIS A 96 -6.10 -5.40 9.78
CA HIS A 96 -7.12 -4.91 8.85
C HIS A 96 -7.41 -5.85 7.67
N LEU A 97 -6.42 -6.59 7.21
CA LEU A 97 -6.58 -7.47 6.05
C LEU A 97 -6.62 -8.96 6.40
N GLY A 98 -6.12 -9.32 7.57
CA GLY A 98 -6.25 -10.68 8.09
C GLY A 98 -5.64 -11.75 7.21
N LYS A 99 -6.37 -12.86 7.06
CA LYS A 99 -5.89 -14.04 6.35
C LYS A 99 -5.65 -13.81 4.86
N LEU A 100 -6.38 -12.91 4.23
CA LEU A 100 -6.21 -12.60 2.81
C LEU A 100 -4.80 -12.08 2.50
N ALA A 101 -4.19 -11.40 3.45
CA ALA A 101 -2.86 -10.82 3.28
C ALA A 101 -1.76 -11.59 4.03
N HIS A 102 -2.07 -12.79 4.51
CA HIS A 102 -1.10 -13.60 5.25
C HIS A 102 0.11 -13.93 4.39
N LYS A 103 1.29 -13.52 4.85
CA LYS A 103 2.57 -13.69 4.13
C LYS A 103 2.62 -12.99 2.77
N LYS A 104 1.81 -11.94 2.60
CA LYS A 104 1.74 -11.19 1.35
C LYS A 104 2.14 -9.73 1.50
N LEU A 105 2.92 -9.41 2.50
CA LEU A 105 3.49 -8.08 2.70
C LEU A 105 4.95 -8.06 2.25
N ILE A 106 5.26 -7.13 1.35
CA ILE A 106 6.62 -6.88 0.87
C ILE A 106 6.99 -5.45 1.24
N LEU A 107 8.08 -5.29 2.00
CA LEU A 107 8.62 -3.98 2.31
C LEU A 107 9.89 -3.77 1.49
N SER A 108 9.91 -2.74 0.66
CA SER A 108 11.01 -2.52 -0.28
C SER A 108 11.16 -1.03 -0.60
N HIS A 109 12.40 -0.58 -0.73
CA HIS A 109 12.75 0.72 -1.27
C HIS A 109 12.96 0.66 -2.79
N ASN A 110 12.81 -0.51 -3.38
CA ASN A 110 13.10 -0.79 -4.78
C ASN A 110 11.92 -1.55 -5.40
N LYS A 111 10.79 -0.87 -5.51
CA LYS A 111 9.55 -1.51 -5.96
C LYS A 111 9.66 -2.11 -7.37
N HIS A 112 10.54 -1.56 -8.21
CA HIS A 112 10.78 -2.04 -9.56
C HIS A 112 11.42 -3.45 -9.62
N LEU A 113 11.97 -3.95 -8.52
CA LEU A 113 12.54 -5.30 -8.46
C LEU A 113 11.47 -6.38 -8.30
N ASN A 114 10.24 -6.00 -8.03
CA ASN A 114 9.14 -6.94 -7.84
C ASN A 114 8.40 -7.15 -9.15
N LYS A 115 8.27 -8.41 -9.56
CA LYS A 115 7.54 -8.76 -10.77
C LYS A 115 6.06 -8.82 -10.50
N GLY A 116 5.27 -8.20 -11.35
CA GLY A 116 3.83 -8.22 -11.23
C GLY A 116 3.18 -7.54 -12.41
N ASP A 117 1.85 -7.62 -12.46
CA ASP A 117 1.09 -7.09 -13.58
C ASP A 117 0.62 -5.67 -13.33
N TYR A 118 0.28 -5.35 -12.08
CA TYR A 118 -0.24 -4.04 -11.70
C TYR A 118 0.35 -3.57 -10.38
N LEU A 119 0.57 -2.26 -10.26
CA LEU A 119 0.94 -1.61 -9.01
C LEU A 119 0.01 -0.42 -8.78
N ILE A 120 -0.75 -0.45 -7.69
CA ILE A 120 -1.58 0.67 -7.24
C ILE A 120 -0.75 1.46 -6.24
N ASP A 121 -0.34 2.66 -6.61
CA ASP A 121 0.53 3.50 -5.78
C ASP A 121 0.16 4.96 -6.01
N ASP A 122 0.20 5.75 -4.95
CA ASP A 122 -0.13 7.18 -5.02
C ASP A 122 1.05 8.05 -5.43
N ARG A 123 2.25 7.46 -5.55
CA ARG A 123 3.47 8.17 -5.92
C ARG A 123 4.30 7.37 -6.91
N LEU A 124 5.29 8.03 -7.48
CA LEU A 124 6.25 7.42 -8.41
C LEU A 124 7.61 7.14 -7.75
N ALA A 125 7.71 7.34 -6.43
CA ALA A 125 8.93 7.18 -5.66
C ALA A 125 9.30 5.71 -5.38
N ASN A 126 10.49 5.49 -4.88
CA ASN A 126 11.02 4.18 -4.43
C ASN A 126 10.95 3.10 -5.51
N GLY A 127 11.19 3.49 -6.75
CA GLY A 127 11.20 2.58 -7.88
C GLY A 127 9.84 2.31 -8.51
N ALA A 128 8.75 2.89 -7.98
CA ALA A 128 7.41 2.68 -8.52
C ALA A 128 7.28 3.13 -9.97
N ASP A 129 7.99 4.21 -10.34
CA ASP A 129 8.02 4.73 -11.72
C ASP A 129 8.71 3.77 -12.71
N ARG A 130 9.50 2.83 -12.21
CA ARG A 130 10.21 1.83 -13.02
C ARG A 130 9.62 0.44 -12.91
N PHE A 131 8.44 0.33 -12.30
CA PHE A 131 7.72 -0.94 -12.24
C PHE A 131 7.38 -1.39 -13.65
N GLU A 132 7.69 -2.65 -13.99
CA GLU A 132 7.53 -3.14 -15.37
C GLU A 132 6.08 -3.39 -15.77
N GLY A 133 5.18 -3.61 -14.82
CA GLY A 133 3.76 -3.74 -15.10
C GLY A 133 3.07 -2.39 -15.22
N GLU A 134 1.74 -2.41 -15.18
CA GLU A 134 0.95 -1.19 -15.25
C GLU A 134 0.90 -0.50 -13.89
N HIS A 135 1.23 0.79 -13.85
CA HIS A 135 1.13 1.63 -12.67
C HIS A 135 -0.24 2.32 -12.66
N ILE A 136 -1.03 2.06 -11.62
CA ILE A 136 -2.31 2.73 -11.39
C ILE A 136 -2.07 3.82 -10.35
N LEU A 137 -2.09 5.08 -10.79
CA LEU A 137 -1.82 6.22 -9.92
C LEU A 137 -3.05 6.56 -9.09
N PHE A 138 -3.06 6.06 -7.85
CA PHE A 138 -4.17 6.25 -6.93
C PHE A 138 -4.23 7.69 -6.43
N GLY A 139 -5.42 8.27 -6.44
CA GLY A 139 -5.62 9.67 -6.02
C GLY A 139 -5.41 10.69 -7.12
N GLY A 140 -4.99 10.25 -8.31
CA GLY A 140 -4.89 11.12 -9.47
C GLY A 140 -6.24 11.33 -10.17
N ASP A 141 -6.21 12.03 -11.30
CA ASP A 141 -7.43 12.39 -12.01
C ASP A 141 -8.19 11.17 -12.55
N GLU A 142 -7.47 10.15 -12.99
CA GLU A 142 -8.05 8.95 -13.58
C GLU A 142 -8.59 7.98 -12.53
N PHE A 143 -7.91 7.88 -11.39
CA PHE A 143 -8.26 6.96 -10.30
C PHE A 143 -8.34 7.71 -8.97
N PRO A 144 -9.36 8.59 -8.79
CA PRO A 144 -9.43 9.42 -7.59
C PRO A 144 -9.79 8.66 -6.31
N ASN A 145 -10.36 7.47 -6.43
CA ASN A 145 -10.81 6.69 -5.29
C ASN A 145 -10.85 5.19 -5.61
N TRP A 146 -11.17 4.37 -4.61
CA TRP A 146 -11.23 2.93 -4.77
C TRP A 146 -12.33 2.46 -5.71
N ALA A 147 -13.47 3.16 -5.77
CA ALA A 147 -14.54 2.79 -6.68
C ALA A 147 -14.07 2.80 -8.15
N THR A 148 -13.29 3.81 -8.53
CA THR A 148 -12.76 3.91 -9.89
C THR A 148 -11.72 2.83 -10.19
N VAL A 149 -10.90 2.46 -9.21
CA VAL A 149 -9.91 1.38 -9.36
C VAL A 149 -10.60 0.03 -9.51
N ILE A 150 -11.58 -0.25 -8.66
CA ILE A 150 -12.34 -1.52 -8.73
C ILE A 150 -13.03 -1.65 -10.08
N ASP A 151 -13.65 -0.58 -10.55
CA ASP A 151 -14.33 -0.56 -11.85
C ASP A 151 -13.35 -0.88 -12.98
N TYR A 152 -12.19 -0.26 -12.96
CA TYR A 152 -11.15 -0.48 -13.99
C TYR A 152 -10.64 -1.91 -13.99
N LEU A 153 -10.47 -2.51 -12.82
CA LEU A 153 -9.91 -3.86 -12.68
C LEU A 153 -10.95 -4.98 -12.66
N SER A 154 -12.22 -4.63 -12.73
CA SER A 154 -13.29 -5.64 -12.73
C SER A 154 -13.50 -6.35 -14.06
#